data_8c0816e664d2bbab036c6500645f4dd4
#
_entry.id   8c0816e664d2bbab036c6500645f4dd4
#
_cell.length_a   1.000
_cell.length_b   1.000
_cell.length_c   1.000
_cell.angle_alpha   90.00
_cell.angle_beta   90.00
_cell.angle_gamma   90.00
#
_symmetry.space_group_name_H-M   'P 1'
#
loop_
_entity.id
_entity.type
_entity.pdbx_description
1 polymer ?
#
loop_
_entity_poly.entity_id
_entity_poly.type
_entity_poly.pdbx_seq_one_letter_code
_entity_poly.pdbx_strand_id
1 'polypeptide(L)'
;NIIIMVEQEKINAEVISVFPNKVKISVDKLEDFCLAEEKLKVGSYLRIADNDNAVLIAIIENFSIEVGADKEGNATRKYILEANPLGLIRGDKFERGGDTIAIPPKKVEPAKKEEISKIYEESLEAKDKFTFSKLSTNKDISVPVNGNKFFNKHIAIVGSTGSGKSHTVAKLIQSATHEKTGEYSGLNNSHIIIFDIHSEYKSAFPDANFIDINNLILPYWLLNGDELEELFLESGDFNNYNQASLLQKVITENKKKYNSELENISFDTPVKFILNEVITCLSNLSRETKDYKKTNEIAIKEAHQCFNDESAKINHYFTKIYTFEEPKSQNYSKGTYADGSIDKFISRIKSKVNDKRLNFLLGEITEDVTFEDTLKHLIAYEETKHSNITIIDLSGVPFDVLSITVSLISRIIFEYGYFYKRLRCSKNGEERINNDVPILLVYEEAHKYVPNSDLAKYRSSKHSIERIAKEGRKYGVSLLLASQRPSEISETIFSQCNNFLAMRLTNPNDQNYVKRLLPDTLGNLIDKMPTLKAGECILIGESVILPSIVQIDRCSPEPSSNDIPYWKLWKEEWKDLKI
;
A
#
# COMPACT_ATOMS: atom_id res chain seq x y z
N ASN A 1 6.00 63.86 -18.20
CA ASN A 1 5.44 62.53 -17.86
C ASN A 1 4.73 61.98 -19.07
N ILE A 2 5.47 61.28 -19.92
CA ILE A 2 4.91 60.52 -21.03
C ILE A 2 4.70 59.11 -20.48
N ILE A 3 3.45 58.76 -20.24
CA ILE A 3 3.03 57.38 -19.96
C ILE A 3 3.08 56.67 -21.32
N ILE A 4 4.13 55.90 -21.55
CA ILE A 4 4.18 54.95 -22.65
C ILE A 4 3.22 53.81 -22.23
N MET A 5 2.00 53.83 -22.77
CA MET A 5 1.13 52.68 -22.80
C MET A 5 1.81 51.64 -23.70
N VAL A 6 2.42 50.64 -23.12
CA VAL A 6 2.81 49.43 -23.84
C VAL A 6 1.51 48.76 -24.28
N GLU A 7 1.13 48.94 -25.54
CA GLU A 7 0.13 48.08 -26.19
C GLU A 7 0.63 46.65 -26.07
N GLN A 8 -0.07 45.83 -25.30
CA GLN A 8 0.12 44.39 -25.30
C GLN A 8 -0.18 43.91 -26.73
N GLU A 9 0.84 43.57 -27.48
CA GLU A 9 0.70 42.94 -28.80
C GLU A 9 -0.18 41.70 -28.66
N LYS A 10 -1.35 41.75 -29.31
CA LYS A 10 -2.33 40.64 -29.26
C LYS A 10 -1.79 39.48 -30.08
N ILE A 11 -1.62 38.35 -29.42
CA ILE A 11 -1.28 37.07 -30.05
C ILE A 11 -2.36 36.70 -31.07
N ASN A 12 -2.00 36.53 -32.33
CA ASN A 12 -2.91 36.07 -33.38
C ASN A 12 -2.93 34.53 -33.40
N ALA A 13 -3.74 33.97 -32.51
CA ALA A 13 -4.01 32.54 -32.45
C ALA A 13 -5.51 32.30 -32.45
N GLU A 14 -5.96 31.43 -33.32
CA GLU A 14 -7.40 31.12 -33.49
C GLU A 14 -7.65 29.63 -33.53
N VAL A 15 -8.79 29.23 -32.97
CA VAL A 15 -9.29 27.85 -33.09
C VAL A 15 -9.71 27.60 -34.53
N ILE A 16 -9.09 26.61 -35.18
CA ILE A 16 -9.41 26.23 -36.57
C ILE A 16 -10.23 24.95 -36.66
N SER A 17 -10.18 24.09 -35.65
CA SER A 17 -10.97 22.87 -35.65
C SER A 17 -11.20 22.37 -34.21
N VAL A 18 -12.36 21.81 -33.97
CA VAL A 18 -12.80 21.27 -32.67
C VAL A 18 -13.22 19.83 -32.84
N PHE A 19 -12.65 18.96 -31.99
CA PHE A 19 -13.01 17.55 -31.86
C PHE A 19 -13.55 17.30 -30.44
N PRO A 20 -14.20 16.19 -30.16
CA PRO A 20 -14.76 15.91 -28.82
C PRO A 20 -13.73 15.98 -27.67
N ASN A 21 -12.48 15.65 -27.95
CA ASN A 21 -11.38 15.60 -26.94
C ASN A 21 -10.19 16.47 -27.30
N LYS A 22 -10.27 17.25 -28.40
CA LYS A 22 -9.10 17.99 -28.91
C LYS A 22 -9.53 19.24 -29.65
N VAL A 23 -8.75 20.31 -29.48
CA VAL A 23 -8.87 21.55 -30.22
C VAL A 23 -7.59 21.78 -31.01
N LYS A 24 -7.72 22.09 -32.31
CA LYS A 24 -6.60 22.55 -33.15
C LYS A 24 -6.62 24.06 -33.24
N ILE A 25 -5.45 24.67 -33.05
CA ILE A 25 -5.25 26.09 -32.98
C ILE A 25 -4.18 26.48 -34.00
N SER A 26 -4.48 27.42 -34.87
CA SER A 26 -3.51 28.02 -35.79
C SER A 26 -2.86 29.25 -35.14
N VAL A 27 -1.55 29.34 -35.26
CA VAL A 27 -0.75 30.47 -34.79
C VAL A 27 -0.01 31.06 -35.98
N ASP A 28 -0.19 32.35 -36.23
CA ASP A 28 0.40 33.00 -37.40
C ASP A 28 1.90 33.25 -37.27
N LYS A 29 2.37 33.63 -36.08
CA LYS A 29 3.77 33.85 -35.78
C LYS A 29 4.20 33.23 -34.48
N LEU A 30 5.25 32.43 -34.51
CA LEU A 30 5.79 31.77 -33.31
C LEU A 30 6.39 32.78 -32.31
N GLU A 31 6.89 33.89 -32.82
CA GLU A 31 7.48 34.96 -32.05
C GLU A 31 6.48 35.58 -31.09
N ASP A 32 5.20 35.67 -31.48
CA ASP A 32 4.14 36.20 -30.65
C ASP A 32 3.88 35.33 -29.39
N PHE A 33 4.16 34.03 -29.47
CA PHE A 33 4.11 33.12 -28.32
C PHE A 33 5.38 33.15 -27.45
N CYS A 34 6.49 33.64 -27.98
CA CYS A 34 7.73 33.79 -27.22
C CYS A 34 7.77 35.09 -26.40
N LEU A 35 6.91 36.04 -26.70
CA LEU A 35 6.80 37.34 -26.01
C LEU A 35 5.89 37.27 -24.77
N ALA A 36 5.11 36.22 -24.60
CA ALA A 36 4.38 35.98 -23.37
C ALA A 36 5.36 35.71 -22.21
N GLU A 37 5.08 36.21 -21.02
CA GLU A 37 5.91 36.05 -19.81
C GLU A 37 6.24 34.56 -19.51
N GLU A 38 5.47 33.63 -20.04
CA GLU A 38 5.73 32.20 -20.01
C GLU A 38 6.01 31.67 -21.43
N LYS A 39 7.20 31.06 -21.63
CA LYS A 39 7.52 30.32 -22.85
C LYS A 39 6.56 29.14 -23.00
N LEU A 40 5.63 29.22 -23.96
CA LEU A 40 4.70 28.12 -24.25
C LEU A 40 5.48 26.89 -24.74
N LYS A 41 5.14 25.76 -24.09
CA LYS A 41 5.70 24.44 -24.37
C LYS A 41 4.58 23.39 -24.26
N VAL A 42 4.83 22.20 -24.76
CA VAL A 42 3.93 21.09 -24.52
C VAL A 42 3.71 20.92 -23.00
N GLY A 43 2.44 20.96 -22.58
CA GLY A 43 2.03 20.96 -21.17
C GLY A 43 1.73 22.35 -20.59
N SER A 44 1.85 23.44 -21.37
CA SER A 44 1.39 24.78 -20.97
C SER A 44 -0.12 24.90 -21.14
N TYR A 45 -0.71 25.79 -20.35
CA TYR A 45 -2.15 26.05 -20.35
C TYR A 45 -2.51 27.18 -21.29
N LEU A 46 -3.60 26.99 -22.03
CA LEU A 46 -4.20 27.99 -22.91
C LEU A 46 -5.58 28.38 -22.40
N ARG A 47 -5.93 29.64 -22.56
CA ARG A 47 -7.29 30.12 -22.43
C ARG A 47 -7.91 30.33 -23.81
N ILE A 48 -9.12 29.84 -23.98
CA ILE A 48 -9.92 30.04 -25.18
C ILE A 48 -11.15 30.80 -24.74
N ALA A 49 -11.25 32.07 -25.12
CA ALA A 49 -12.36 32.92 -24.72
C ALA A 49 -13.65 32.46 -25.41
N ASP A 50 -14.68 32.16 -24.64
CA ASP A 50 -16.05 32.01 -25.12
C ASP A 50 -16.81 33.31 -24.94
N ASN A 51 -17.95 33.44 -25.63
CA ASN A 51 -18.82 34.61 -25.43
C ASN A 51 -19.44 34.49 -24.03
N ASP A 52 -19.64 35.61 -23.36
CA ASP A 52 -20.41 35.71 -22.11
C ASP A 52 -19.82 35.01 -20.86
N ASN A 53 -18.71 35.52 -20.35
CA ASN A 53 -18.16 35.22 -19.02
C ASN A 53 -17.64 33.80 -18.77
N ALA A 54 -17.44 32.98 -19.79
CA ALA A 54 -16.80 31.67 -19.66
C ALA A 54 -15.47 31.60 -20.42
N VAL A 55 -14.47 31.02 -19.77
CA VAL A 55 -13.15 30.80 -20.37
C VAL A 55 -12.87 29.31 -20.38
N LEU A 56 -12.70 28.73 -21.58
CA LEU A 56 -12.26 27.33 -21.71
C LEU A 56 -10.75 27.26 -21.45
N ILE A 57 -10.36 26.40 -20.56
CA ILE A 57 -8.95 26.10 -20.30
C ILE A 57 -8.58 24.80 -21.01
N ALA A 58 -7.47 24.83 -21.75
CA ALA A 58 -6.92 23.67 -22.45
C ALA A 58 -5.42 23.53 -22.19
N ILE A 59 -4.91 22.31 -22.28
CA ILE A 59 -3.48 22.02 -22.15
C ILE A 59 -2.89 21.64 -23.50
N ILE A 60 -1.73 22.22 -23.86
CA ILE A 60 -1.03 21.92 -25.12
C ILE A 60 -0.48 20.48 -25.07
N GLU A 61 -0.90 19.65 -26.01
CA GLU A 61 -0.44 18.26 -26.16
C GLU A 61 0.62 18.10 -27.24
N ASN A 62 0.44 18.82 -28.36
CA ASN A 62 1.29 18.66 -29.52
C ASN A 62 1.50 20.01 -30.23
N PHE A 63 2.62 20.08 -30.93
CA PHE A 63 3.01 21.21 -31.73
C PHE A 63 3.51 20.71 -33.08
N SER A 64 2.91 21.18 -34.17
CA SER A 64 3.28 20.80 -35.52
C SER A 64 3.40 22.02 -36.46
N ILE A 65 4.14 21.87 -37.54
CA ILE A 65 4.30 22.90 -38.56
C ILE A 65 3.70 22.34 -39.87
N GLU A 66 2.67 22.98 -40.36
CA GLU A 66 2.14 22.70 -41.70
C GLU A 66 2.82 23.65 -42.71
N VAL A 67 3.38 23.06 -43.76
CA VAL A 67 3.99 23.80 -44.87
C VAL A 67 2.98 23.82 -46.02
N GLY A 68 2.52 25.01 -46.36
CA GLY A 68 1.65 25.26 -47.49
C GLY A 68 2.36 26.15 -48.56
N ALA A 69 1.69 26.41 -49.67
CA ALA A 69 2.11 27.40 -50.64
C ALA A 69 1.06 28.53 -50.69
N ASP A 70 1.52 29.79 -50.77
CA ASP A 70 0.64 30.93 -51.02
C ASP A 70 0.15 30.94 -52.47
N LYS A 71 -0.69 31.91 -52.84
CA LYS A 71 -1.19 32.07 -54.21
C LYS A 71 -0.13 32.38 -55.24
N GLU A 72 1.06 32.78 -54.78
CA GLU A 72 2.25 33.14 -55.58
C GLU A 72 3.26 31.98 -55.65
N GLY A 73 3.00 30.84 -54.98
CA GLY A 73 3.87 29.65 -54.96
C GLY A 73 4.98 29.71 -53.92
N ASN A 74 5.01 30.71 -53.03
CA ASN A 74 5.97 30.76 -51.94
C ASN A 74 5.59 29.84 -50.80
N ALA A 75 6.55 29.18 -50.16
CA ALA A 75 6.33 28.33 -49.03
C ALA A 75 5.84 29.14 -47.81
N THR A 76 4.61 28.87 -47.39
CA THR A 76 4.05 29.41 -46.14
C THR A 76 4.12 28.35 -45.02
N ARG A 77 4.48 28.77 -43.82
CA ARG A 77 4.51 27.95 -42.62
C ARG A 77 3.38 28.36 -41.71
N LYS A 78 2.50 27.41 -41.38
CA LYS A 78 1.50 27.56 -40.34
C LYS A 78 1.88 26.72 -39.13
N TYR A 79 1.84 27.32 -37.95
CA TYR A 79 2.09 26.63 -36.69
C TYR A 79 0.76 26.16 -36.11
N ILE A 80 0.67 24.86 -35.88
CA ILE A 80 -0.55 24.22 -35.35
C ILE A 80 -0.28 23.69 -33.96
N LEU A 81 -1.08 24.13 -33.01
CA LEU A 81 -1.12 23.59 -31.66
C LEU A 81 -2.33 22.65 -31.55
N GLU A 82 -2.11 21.47 -30.99
CA GLU A 82 -3.19 20.60 -30.54
C GLU A 82 -3.27 20.70 -29.03
N ALA A 83 -4.44 21.04 -28.51
CA ALA A 83 -4.68 21.21 -27.09
C ALA A 83 -5.90 20.40 -26.64
N ASN A 84 -5.82 19.82 -25.44
CA ASN A 84 -6.90 19.05 -24.83
C ASN A 84 -7.70 19.97 -23.90
N PRO A 85 -9.01 20.15 -24.12
CA PRO A 85 -9.90 20.88 -23.22
C PRO A 85 -9.95 20.24 -21.84
N LEU A 86 -9.80 21.03 -20.77
CA LEU A 86 -9.82 20.57 -19.38
C LEU A 86 -11.11 20.92 -18.67
N GLY A 87 -11.65 22.11 -18.92
CA GLY A 87 -12.87 22.60 -18.28
C GLY A 87 -13.09 24.09 -18.51
N LEU A 88 -14.13 24.62 -17.92
CA LEU A 88 -14.56 26.01 -18.04
C LEU A 88 -14.36 26.76 -16.73
N ILE A 89 -13.87 27.99 -16.81
CA ILE A 89 -13.93 28.97 -15.72
C ILE A 89 -15.15 29.86 -15.96
N ARG A 90 -16.11 29.82 -15.03
CA ARG A 90 -17.26 30.71 -15.00
C ARG A 90 -17.21 31.57 -13.74
N GLY A 91 -17.00 32.88 -13.91
CA GLY A 91 -16.72 33.76 -12.77
C GLY A 91 -15.45 33.34 -12.05
N ASP A 92 -15.58 32.92 -10.79
CA ASP A 92 -14.45 32.49 -9.95
C ASP A 92 -14.37 30.96 -9.76
N LYS A 93 -15.21 30.18 -10.42
CA LYS A 93 -15.22 28.71 -10.25
C LYS A 93 -14.79 28.00 -11.52
N PHE A 94 -13.91 26.99 -11.33
CA PHE A 94 -13.55 26.06 -12.38
C PHE A 94 -14.50 24.84 -12.34
N GLU A 95 -15.04 24.49 -13.49
CA GLU A 95 -15.87 23.30 -13.71
C GLU A 95 -15.16 22.36 -14.67
N ARG A 96 -14.84 21.14 -14.23
CA ARG A 96 -14.21 20.11 -15.06
C ARG A 96 -15.19 19.62 -16.13
N GLY A 97 -14.71 19.45 -17.36
CA GLY A 97 -15.54 19.16 -18.52
C GLY A 97 -16.25 20.42 -19.00
N GLY A 98 -17.09 20.31 -19.97
CA GLY A 98 -17.86 21.42 -20.51
C GLY A 98 -18.65 20.96 -21.73
N ASP A 99 -19.95 21.17 -21.72
CA ASP A 99 -20.85 20.74 -22.79
C ASP A 99 -20.69 21.59 -24.07
N THR A 100 -19.96 22.69 -23.98
CA THR A 100 -19.77 23.61 -25.09
C THR A 100 -18.29 23.77 -25.43
N ILE A 101 -17.85 22.96 -26.38
CA ILE A 101 -16.58 23.21 -27.05
C ILE A 101 -16.79 24.41 -27.98
N ALA A 102 -15.93 25.43 -27.83
CA ALA A 102 -16.01 26.66 -28.60
C ALA A 102 -16.06 26.38 -30.12
N ILE A 103 -17.04 26.95 -30.81
CA ILE A 103 -17.10 26.89 -32.26
C ILE A 103 -16.09 27.88 -32.84
N PRO A 104 -15.23 27.51 -33.82
CA PRO A 104 -14.28 28.42 -34.44
C PRO A 104 -14.98 29.60 -35.19
N PRO A 105 -14.29 30.74 -35.38
CA PRO A 105 -13.01 31.11 -34.81
C PRO A 105 -13.14 31.72 -33.40
N LYS A 106 -12.25 31.33 -32.49
CA LYS A 106 -12.14 31.90 -31.15
C LYS A 106 -10.71 32.30 -30.88
N LYS A 107 -10.50 33.41 -30.16
CA LYS A 107 -9.19 33.87 -29.74
C LYS A 107 -8.61 32.94 -28.68
N VAL A 108 -7.35 32.62 -28.85
CA VAL A 108 -6.57 31.79 -27.94
C VAL A 108 -5.41 32.62 -27.37
N GLU A 109 -5.23 32.57 -26.08
CA GLU A 109 -4.16 33.22 -25.35
C GLU A 109 -3.55 32.23 -24.33
N PRO A 110 -2.29 32.45 -23.88
CA PRO A 110 -1.78 31.74 -22.71
C PRO A 110 -2.68 31.97 -21.49
N ALA A 111 -2.95 30.93 -20.71
CA ALA A 111 -3.70 31.10 -19.47
C ALA A 111 -2.89 31.90 -18.46
N LYS A 112 -3.55 32.84 -17.78
CA LYS A 112 -2.91 33.67 -16.75
C LYS A 112 -2.68 32.86 -15.48
N LYS A 113 -1.67 33.27 -14.68
CA LYS A 113 -1.34 32.63 -13.41
C LYS A 113 -2.55 32.56 -12.48
N GLU A 114 -3.35 33.62 -12.40
CA GLU A 114 -4.56 33.71 -11.60
C GLU A 114 -5.62 32.69 -12.06
N GLU A 115 -5.75 32.45 -13.36
CA GLU A 115 -6.67 31.46 -13.91
C GLU A 115 -6.25 30.03 -13.56
N ILE A 116 -4.95 29.75 -13.63
CA ILE A 116 -4.39 28.46 -13.25
C ILE A 116 -4.52 28.24 -11.72
N SER A 117 -4.29 29.29 -10.92
CA SER A 117 -4.48 29.25 -9.47
C SER A 117 -5.94 28.94 -9.11
N LYS A 118 -6.92 29.54 -9.81
CA LYS A 118 -8.35 29.23 -9.62
C LYS A 118 -8.67 27.75 -9.86
N ILE A 119 -8.01 27.11 -10.83
CA ILE A 119 -8.20 25.68 -11.11
C ILE A 119 -7.79 24.82 -9.92
N TYR A 120 -6.64 25.09 -9.34
CA TYR A 120 -6.05 24.24 -8.32
C TYR A 120 -6.32 24.72 -6.89
N GLU A 121 -6.00 25.97 -6.60
CA GLU A 121 -6.00 26.48 -5.23
C GLU A 121 -7.40 26.86 -4.72
N GLU A 122 -8.28 27.35 -5.59
CA GLU A 122 -9.59 27.87 -5.20
C GLU A 122 -10.73 26.84 -5.37
N SER A 123 -10.51 25.76 -6.09
CA SER A 123 -11.54 24.77 -6.40
C SER A 123 -11.92 23.84 -5.24
N LEU A 124 -11.14 23.82 -4.15
CA LEU A 124 -11.41 23.03 -2.96
C LEU A 124 -11.68 23.95 -1.76
N GLU A 125 -12.59 23.56 -0.89
CA GLU A 125 -12.79 24.26 0.39
C GLU A 125 -11.54 24.10 1.27
N ALA A 126 -11.18 25.14 2.02
CA ALA A 126 -9.96 25.15 2.85
C ALA A 126 -9.86 23.96 3.81
N LYS A 127 -10.99 23.53 4.39
CA LYS A 127 -11.05 22.38 5.30
C LYS A 127 -10.75 21.03 4.66
N ASP A 128 -10.89 20.92 3.32
CA ASP A 128 -10.69 19.69 2.57
C ASP A 128 -9.35 19.66 1.84
N LYS A 129 -8.60 20.76 1.85
CA LYS A 129 -7.30 20.87 1.17
C LYS A 129 -6.21 20.12 1.93
N PHE A 130 -5.52 19.26 1.19
CA PHE A 130 -4.26 18.67 1.64
C PHE A 130 -3.18 18.98 0.60
N THR A 131 -2.11 19.67 1.01
CA THR A 131 -1.09 20.20 0.10
C THR A 131 0.28 19.60 0.40
N PHE A 132 0.91 19.05 -0.63
CA PHE A 132 2.24 18.44 -0.56
C PHE A 132 3.05 18.62 -1.85
N SER A 133 2.48 19.33 -2.83
CA SER A 133 3.09 19.45 -4.16
C SER A 133 2.75 20.77 -4.84
N LYS A 134 3.52 21.09 -5.87
CA LYS A 134 3.37 22.26 -6.73
C LYS A 134 3.35 21.85 -8.19
N LEU A 135 2.76 22.67 -9.04
CA LEU A 135 2.74 22.42 -10.47
C LEU A 135 4.17 22.39 -11.03
N SER A 136 4.55 21.35 -11.77
CA SER A 136 5.92 21.22 -12.30
C SER A 136 6.31 22.32 -13.28
N THR A 137 5.33 22.85 -14.02
CA THR A 137 5.53 23.95 -14.97
C THR A 137 5.64 25.32 -14.30
N ASN A 138 4.98 25.51 -13.15
CA ASN A 138 5.00 26.76 -12.37
C ASN A 138 5.01 26.45 -10.87
N LYS A 139 6.19 26.57 -10.25
CA LYS A 139 6.40 26.22 -8.83
C LYS A 139 5.76 27.17 -7.83
N ASP A 140 5.18 28.28 -8.28
CA ASP A 140 4.45 29.20 -7.41
C ASP A 140 3.00 28.77 -7.20
N ILE A 141 2.50 27.79 -7.97
CA ILE A 141 1.13 27.30 -7.90
C ILE A 141 1.12 25.97 -7.13
N SER A 142 0.46 25.97 -5.99
CA SER A 142 0.24 24.77 -5.20
C SER A 142 -0.84 23.90 -5.85
N VAL A 143 -0.64 22.58 -5.79
CA VAL A 143 -1.62 21.60 -6.30
C VAL A 143 -2.16 20.80 -5.12
N PRO A 144 -3.20 21.29 -4.42
CA PRO A 144 -3.83 20.56 -3.35
C PRO A 144 -4.70 19.41 -3.87
N VAL A 145 -4.88 18.42 -3.02
CA VAL A 145 -5.86 17.34 -3.23
C VAL A 145 -6.96 17.43 -2.17
N ASN A 146 -8.12 16.83 -2.44
CA ASN A 146 -9.11 16.63 -1.39
C ASN A 146 -8.60 15.57 -0.42
N GLY A 147 -8.23 15.98 0.81
CA GLY A 147 -7.61 15.11 1.80
C GLY A 147 -8.48 13.91 2.18
N ASN A 148 -9.79 14.11 2.32
CA ASN A 148 -10.71 13.02 2.63
C ASN A 148 -10.74 11.96 1.52
N LYS A 149 -10.83 12.37 0.26
CA LYS A 149 -10.79 11.46 -0.88
C LYS A 149 -9.41 10.84 -1.08
N PHE A 150 -8.36 11.56 -0.75
CA PHE A 150 -6.99 11.09 -0.91
C PHE A 150 -6.69 9.93 0.04
N PHE A 151 -6.90 10.12 1.34
CA PHE A 151 -6.59 9.09 2.34
C PHE A 151 -7.63 7.97 2.41
N ASN A 152 -8.90 8.22 2.13
CA ASN A 152 -9.95 7.19 2.21
C ASN A 152 -10.03 6.26 0.99
N LYS A 153 -9.39 6.61 -0.14
CA LYS A 153 -9.57 5.92 -1.44
C LYS A 153 -8.37 5.11 -1.89
N HIS A 154 -7.52 4.70 -0.98
CA HIS A 154 -6.24 4.03 -1.23
C HIS A 154 -5.33 4.78 -2.22
N ILE A 155 -4.05 4.71 -1.97
CA ILE A 155 -3.03 5.48 -2.68
C ILE A 155 -2.00 4.52 -3.26
N ALA A 156 -1.60 4.70 -4.51
CA ALA A 156 -0.49 4.02 -5.12
C ALA A 156 0.61 5.01 -5.52
N ILE A 157 1.83 4.78 -5.05
CA ILE A 157 3.04 5.53 -5.44
C ILE A 157 3.94 4.58 -6.20
N VAL A 158 4.13 4.84 -7.48
CA VAL A 158 4.93 3.97 -8.35
C VAL A 158 6.06 4.74 -9.00
N GLY A 159 7.22 4.10 -9.12
CA GLY A 159 8.39 4.74 -9.73
C GLY A 159 9.65 3.90 -9.58
N SER A 160 10.56 4.00 -10.53
CA SER A 160 11.86 3.32 -10.50
C SER A 160 12.75 3.82 -9.35
N THR A 161 13.81 3.10 -9.05
CA THR A 161 14.85 3.53 -8.09
C THR A 161 15.36 4.94 -8.44
N GLY A 162 15.57 5.79 -7.45
CA GLY A 162 16.00 7.18 -7.63
C GLY A 162 14.94 8.11 -8.20
N SER A 163 13.68 7.71 -8.31
CA SER A 163 12.57 8.60 -8.68
C SER A 163 12.10 9.50 -7.54
N GLY A 164 12.41 9.16 -6.27
CA GLY A 164 12.01 9.89 -5.08
C GLY A 164 10.81 9.32 -4.33
N LYS A 165 10.49 8.01 -4.50
CA LYS A 165 9.36 7.35 -3.82
C LYS A 165 9.40 7.51 -2.31
N SER A 166 10.48 7.08 -1.64
CA SER A 166 10.60 7.11 -0.18
C SER A 166 10.49 8.54 0.36
N HIS A 167 11.07 9.53 -0.35
CA HIS A 167 10.92 10.95 -0.01
C HIS A 167 9.47 11.43 -0.18
N THR A 168 8.76 10.95 -1.20
CA THR A 168 7.35 11.27 -1.44
C THR A 168 6.48 10.70 -0.32
N VAL A 169 6.68 9.43 0.05
CA VAL A 169 5.97 8.80 1.18
C VAL A 169 6.23 9.58 2.48
N ALA A 170 7.51 9.90 2.76
CA ALA A 170 7.87 10.67 3.94
C ALA A 170 7.20 12.06 3.95
N LYS A 171 7.21 12.78 2.80
CA LYS A 171 6.56 14.10 2.68
C LYS A 171 5.06 14.04 2.94
N LEU A 172 4.36 13.06 2.36
CA LEU A 172 2.92 12.88 2.56
C LEU A 172 2.59 12.67 4.04
N ILE A 173 3.34 11.79 4.70
CA ILE A 173 3.12 11.46 6.11
C ILE A 173 3.46 12.65 7.01
N GLN A 174 4.60 13.30 6.80
CA GLN A 174 4.97 14.51 7.55
C GLN A 174 3.91 15.60 7.40
N SER A 175 3.44 15.86 6.18
CA SER A 175 2.39 16.84 5.97
C SER A 175 1.10 16.45 6.69
N ALA A 176 0.66 15.19 6.60
CA ALA A 176 -0.57 14.71 7.25
C ALA A 176 -0.51 14.80 8.78
N THR A 177 0.62 14.48 9.40
CA THR A 177 0.79 14.52 10.86
C THR A 177 0.93 15.94 11.42
N HIS A 178 1.29 16.92 10.59
CA HIS A 178 1.40 18.33 10.99
C HIS A 178 0.08 19.11 10.84
N GLU A 179 -0.85 18.62 10.03
CA GLU A 179 -2.15 19.28 9.80
C GLU A 179 -3.03 19.21 11.04
N LYS A 180 -3.56 20.38 11.47
CA LYS A 180 -4.41 20.49 12.65
C LYS A 180 -5.57 21.45 12.40
N THR A 181 -6.72 21.14 12.96
CA THR A 181 -7.89 22.03 12.97
C THR A 181 -7.96 22.72 14.33
N GLY A 182 -7.66 24.02 14.36
CA GLY A 182 -7.58 24.79 15.59
C GLY A 182 -6.24 24.73 16.31
N GLU A 183 -6.12 25.50 17.40
CA GLU A 183 -4.90 25.60 18.19
C GLU A 183 -4.97 24.65 19.40
N TYR A 184 -4.23 23.56 19.34
CA TYR A 184 -4.01 22.66 20.47
C TYR A 184 -2.58 22.12 20.47
N SER A 185 -2.05 21.88 21.67
CA SER A 185 -0.77 21.20 21.83
C SER A 185 -0.96 19.69 21.74
N GLY A 186 0.02 18.96 21.21
CA GLY A 186 -0.01 17.51 21.09
C GLY A 186 -0.25 17.00 19.66
N LEU A 187 -0.50 15.71 19.56
CA LEU A 187 -0.64 15.02 18.28
C LEU A 187 -2.02 15.26 17.65
N ASN A 188 -2.11 15.25 16.32
CA ASN A 188 -3.40 15.17 15.64
C ASN A 188 -3.91 13.72 15.68
N ASN A 189 -5.13 13.48 15.18
CA ASN A 189 -5.77 12.16 15.21
C ASN A 189 -5.36 11.25 14.03
N SER A 190 -4.16 11.39 13.50
CA SER A 190 -3.66 10.47 12.46
C SER A 190 -2.98 9.25 13.08
N HIS A 191 -3.26 8.07 12.53
CA HIS A 191 -2.65 6.80 12.93
C HIS A 191 -2.08 6.13 11.69
N ILE A 192 -0.75 6.01 11.62
CA ILE A 192 -0.04 5.56 10.44
C ILE A 192 0.93 4.44 10.80
N ILE A 193 0.83 3.31 10.11
CA ILE A 193 1.75 2.18 10.29
C ILE A 193 2.51 1.98 9.00
N ILE A 194 3.84 2.03 9.07
CA ILE A 194 4.75 1.87 7.93
C ILE A 194 5.42 0.51 8.02
N PHE A 195 5.22 -0.33 7.02
CA PHE A 195 5.98 -1.56 6.81
C PHE A 195 7.24 -1.23 6.02
N ASP A 196 8.36 -1.15 6.71
CA ASP A 196 9.66 -0.71 6.19
C ASP A 196 10.59 -1.92 6.01
N ILE A 197 10.79 -2.35 4.77
CA ILE A 197 11.63 -3.54 4.49
C ILE A 197 13.11 -3.20 4.35
N HIS A 198 13.45 -1.93 4.17
CA HIS A 198 14.82 -1.47 3.93
C HIS A 198 15.38 -0.60 5.08
N SER A 199 14.63 -0.41 6.15
CA SER A 199 15.00 0.43 7.31
C SER A 199 15.33 1.88 6.92
N GLU A 200 14.53 2.47 6.01
CA GLU A 200 14.78 3.81 5.46
C GLU A 200 14.09 4.93 6.24
N TYR A 201 12.95 4.64 6.91
CA TYR A 201 12.07 5.69 7.43
C TYR A 201 12.41 6.17 8.84
N LYS A 202 13.24 5.47 9.59
CA LYS A 202 13.61 5.86 10.97
C LYS A 202 14.18 7.27 11.03
N SER A 203 15.02 7.67 10.07
CA SER A 203 15.60 9.02 10.00
C SER A 203 14.58 10.11 9.68
N ALA A 204 13.55 9.77 8.88
CA ALA A 204 12.50 10.71 8.49
C ALA A 204 11.48 10.97 9.61
N PHE A 205 11.37 10.07 10.60
CA PHE A 205 10.42 10.14 11.70
C PHE A 205 11.07 9.77 13.03
N PRO A 206 11.90 10.66 13.60
CA PRO A 206 12.67 10.37 14.82
C PRO A 206 11.78 10.12 16.05
N ASP A 207 10.58 10.68 16.10
CA ASP A 207 9.62 10.53 17.19
C ASP A 207 8.62 9.37 16.98
N ALA A 208 8.79 8.59 15.93
CA ALA A 208 7.93 7.44 15.66
C ALA A 208 8.12 6.33 16.71
N ASN A 209 7.07 5.54 16.89
CA ASN A 209 7.18 4.25 17.54
C ASN A 209 7.93 3.30 16.61
N PHE A 210 9.16 2.96 16.97
CA PHE A 210 10.02 2.12 16.12
C PHE A 210 10.03 0.69 16.65
N ILE A 211 9.57 -0.22 15.82
CA ILE A 211 9.47 -1.66 16.10
C ILE A 211 10.37 -2.40 15.13
N ASP A 212 11.39 -3.08 15.65
CA ASP A 212 12.26 -3.98 14.91
C ASP A 212 12.13 -5.43 15.42
N ILE A 213 12.88 -6.36 14.86
CA ILE A 213 12.83 -7.78 15.23
C ILE A 213 13.14 -8.05 16.71
N ASN A 214 13.79 -7.11 17.43
CA ASN A 214 14.17 -7.29 18.83
C ASN A 214 13.06 -6.91 19.80
N ASN A 215 12.15 -6.01 19.39
CA ASN A 215 11.03 -5.56 20.21
C ASN A 215 9.65 -5.84 19.60
N LEU A 216 9.59 -6.42 18.41
CA LEU A 216 8.36 -6.93 17.82
C LEU A 216 7.88 -8.14 18.62
N ILE A 217 6.62 -8.13 19.07
CA ILE A 217 5.99 -9.25 19.76
C ILE A 217 4.64 -9.53 19.11
N LEU A 218 4.56 -10.64 18.40
CA LEU A 218 3.34 -11.10 17.71
C LEU A 218 3.01 -12.51 18.18
N PRO A 219 2.05 -12.69 19.09
CA PRO A 219 1.69 -14.00 19.58
C PRO A 219 1.22 -14.96 18.50
N TYR A 220 1.85 -16.13 18.36
CA TYR A 220 1.50 -17.15 17.36
C TYR A 220 0.04 -17.64 17.46
N TRP A 221 -0.55 -17.54 18.64
CA TRP A 221 -1.93 -17.94 18.85
C TRP A 221 -2.94 -16.96 18.21
N LEU A 222 -2.50 -15.77 17.76
CA LEU A 222 -3.29 -14.85 16.95
C LEU A 222 -3.33 -15.23 15.47
N LEU A 223 -2.49 -16.17 15.02
CA LEU A 223 -2.50 -16.64 13.63
C LEU A 223 -3.81 -17.34 13.29
N ASN A 224 -4.36 -17.07 12.12
CA ASN A 224 -5.49 -17.81 11.57
C ASN A 224 -5.02 -19.11 10.89
N GLY A 225 -5.96 -19.89 10.36
CA GLY A 225 -5.67 -21.16 9.73
C GLY A 225 -4.74 -21.06 8.53
N ASP A 226 -4.99 -20.11 7.62
CA ASP A 226 -4.14 -19.90 6.44
C ASP A 226 -2.70 -19.52 6.84
N GLU A 227 -2.54 -18.66 7.84
CA GLU A 227 -1.24 -18.24 8.37
C GLU A 227 -0.49 -19.38 9.07
N LEU A 228 -1.20 -20.21 9.85
CA LEU A 228 -0.65 -21.41 10.50
C LEU A 228 -0.21 -22.45 9.46
N GLU A 229 -1.02 -22.67 8.43
CA GLU A 229 -0.67 -23.57 7.33
C GLU A 229 0.54 -23.08 6.56
N GLU A 230 0.58 -21.80 6.19
CA GLU A 230 1.73 -21.19 5.49
C GLU A 230 3.00 -21.27 6.36
N LEU A 231 2.87 -21.13 7.68
CA LEU A 231 4.00 -21.20 8.61
C LEU A 231 4.58 -22.61 8.71
N PHE A 232 3.74 -23.64 8.81
CA PHE A 232 4.18 -24.99 9.19
C PHE A 232 4.17 -26.02 8.06
N LEU A 233 3.39 -25.78 6.98
CA LEU A 233 3.32 -26.71 5.85
C LEU A 233 4.20 -26.27 4.69
N GLU A 234 4.68 -27.22 3.94
CA GLU A 234 5.44 -26.98 2.70
C GLU A 234 4.56 -27.15 1.47
N SER A 235 4.55 -26.18 0.59
CA SER A 235 3.83 -26.30 -0.69
C SER A 235 4.49 -27.37 -1.55
N GLY A 236 3.69 -28.38 -1.96
CA GLY A 236 4.15 -29.45 -2.83
C GLY A 236 4.59 -30.74 -2.13
N ASP A 237 4.50 -30.84 -0.82
CA ASP A 237 4.71 -32.12 -0.11
C ASP A 237 3.55 -33.07 -0.43
N PHE A 238 3.85 -34.31 -0.81
CA PHE A 238 2.88 -35.34 -1.18
C PHE A 238 1.87 -35.63 -0.05
N ASN A 239 2.27 -35.45 1.21
CA ASN A 239 1.46 -35.70 2.40
C ASN A 239 0.78 -34.42 2.96
N ASN A 240 0.78 -33.32 2.22
CA ASN A 240 0.36 -32.03 2.74
C ASN A 240 -1.10 -32.03 3.30
N TYR A 241 -2.03 -32.71 2.63
CA TYR A 241 -3.41 -32.82 3.11
C TYR A 241 -3.55 -33.56 4.45
N ASN A 242 -2.80 -34.65 4.65
CA ASN A 242 -2.79 -35.38 5.90
C ASN A 242 -2.16 -34.57 7.03
N GLN A 243 -1.06 -33.87 6.74
CA GLN A 243 -0.38 -33.00 7.68
C GLN A 243 -1.26 -31.79 8.06
N ALA A 244 -1.93 -31.15 7.09
CA ALA A 244 -2.85 -30.05 7.31
C ALA A 244 -4.04 -30.48 8.19
N SER A 245 -4.72 -31.59 7.85
CA SER A 245 -5.85 -32.11 8.60
C SER A 245 -5.46 -32.48 10.05
N LEU A 246 -4.28 -33.06 10.22
CA LEU A 246 -3.77 -33.40 11.54
C LEU A 246 -3.43 -32.16 12.35
N LEU A 247 -2.74 -31.18 11.75
CA LEU A 247 -2.40 -29.91 12.39
C LEU A 247 -3.67 -29.18 12.85
N GLN A 248 -4.66 -29.04 11.96
CA GLN A 248 -5.94 -28.41 12.25
C GLN A 248 -6.61 -29.08 13.46
N LYS A 249 -6.66 -30.41 13.46
CA LYS A 249 -7.26 -31.18 14.52
C LYS A 249 -6.56 -30.97 15.86
N VAL A 250 -5.25 -31.15 15.90
CA VAL A 250 -4.47 -31.08 17.16
C VAL A 250 -4.49 -29.65 17.72
N ILE A 251 -4.32 -28.61 16.89
CA ILE A 251 -4.41 -27.22 17.34
C ILE A 251 -5.82 -26.90 17.83
N THR A 252 -6.87 -27.33 17.13
CA THR A 252 -8.27 -27.07 17.55
C THR A 252 -8.56 -27.68 18.92
N GLU A 253 -8.14 -28.91 19.16
CA GLU A 253 -8.33 -29.56 20.48
C GLU A 253 -7.50 -28.86 21.57
N ASN A 254 -6.31 -28.39 21.27
CA ASN A 254 -5.51 -27.62 22.24
C ASN A 254 -6.14 -26.24 22.52
N LYS A 255 -6.67 -25.54 21.50
CA LYS A 255 -7.45 -24.31 21.68
C LYS A 255 -8.65 -24.53 22.60
N LYS A 256 -9.42 -25.59 22.41
CA LYS A 256 -10.57 -25.94 23.26
C LYS A 256 -10.15 -26.21 24.71
N LYS A 257 -9.00 -26.85 24.91
CA LYS A 257 -8.47 -27.15 26.27
C LYS A 257 -8.22 -25.87 27.08
N TYR A 258 -7.72 -24.82 26.44
CA TYR A 258 -7.34 -23.56 27.11
C TYR A 258 -8.41 -22.46 27.09
N ASN A 259 -9.52 -22.67 26.37
CA ASN A 259 -10.60 -21.67 26.24
C ASN A 259 -11.97 -22.35 26.36
N SER A 260 -12.14 -23.10 27.44
CA SER A 260 -13.37 -23.90 27.70
C SER A 260 -14.62 -23.04 27.86
N GLU A 261 -14.47 -21.75 28.13
CA GLU A 261 -15.57 -20.78 28.29
C GLU A 261 -16.12 -20.29 26.92
N LEU A 262 -15.41 -20.57 25.81
CA LEU A 262 -15.83 -20.16 24.47
C LEU A 262 -16.54 -21.32 23.76
N GLU A 263 -17.66 -21.00 23.12
CA GLU A 263 -18.37 -21.93 22.24
C GLU A 263 -17.81 -21.82 20.79
N ASN A 264 -17.91 -22.93 20.06
CA ASN A 264 -17.59 -22.98 18.61
C ASN A 264 -16.15 -22.60 18.23
N ILE A 265 -15.18 -23.07 19.01
CA ILE A 265 -13.75 -22.89 18.67
C ILE A 265 -13.40 -23.71 17.43
N SER A 266 -12.86 -23.04 16.42
CA SER A 266 -12.32 -23.62 15.19
C SER A 266 -10.81 -23.43 15.09
N PHE A 267 -10.21 -24.00 14.06
CA PHE A 267 -8.81 -23.79 13.74
C PHE A 267 -8.49 -22.30 13.47
N ASP A 268 -9.42 -21.58 12.83
CA ASP A 268 -9.29 -20.15 12.51
C ASP A 268 -9.50 -19.23 13.72
N THR A 269 -10.09 -19.72 14.81
CA THR A 269 -10.37 -18.88 15.97
C THR A 269 -9.07 -18.42 16.63
N PRO A 270 -8.76 -17.12 16.72
CA PRO A 270 -7.49 -16.58 17.25
C PRO A 270 -7.54 -16.55 18.78
N VAL A 271 -7.36 -17.71 19.42
CA VAL A 271 -7.37 -17.90 20.87
C VAL A 271 -6.16 -18.67 21.32
N LYS A 272 -5.81 -18.54 22.60
CA LYS A 272 -4.61 -19.12 23.20
C LYS A 272 -4.55 -20.64 23.00
N PHE A 273 -3.38 -21.14 22.62
CA PHE A 273 -3.00 -22.55 22.63
C PHE A 273 -1.50 -22.65 22.91
N ILE A 274 -1.03 -23.82 23.29
CA ILE A 274 0.37 -24.05 23.66
C ILE A 274 1.06 -24.90 22.59
N LEU A 275 1.96 -24.28 21.85
CA LEU A 275 2.63 -24.89 20.70
C LEU A 275 3.49 -26.10 21.10
N ASN A 276 4.16 -26.06 22.25
CA ASN A 276 4.93 -27.18 22.78
C ASN A 276 4.07 -28.41 23.07
N GLU A 277 2.83 -28.24 23.53
CA GLU A 277 1.89 -29.34 23.70
C GLU A 277 1.45 -29.94 22.35
N VAL A 278 1.21 -29.10 21.36
CA VAL A 278 0.90 -29.54 19.99
C VAL A 278 2.06 -30.40 19.44
N ILE A 279 3.30 -29.97 19.59
CA ILE A 279 4.49 -30.73 19.19
C ILE A 279 4.59 -32.05 19.95
N THR A 280 4.28 -32.05 21.23
CA THR A 280 4.26 -33.24 22.08
C THR A 280 3.24 -34.25 21.57
N CYS A 281 2.02 -33.80 21.31
CA CYS A 281 0.96 -34.64 20.75
C CYS A 281 1.35 -35.23 19.38
N LEU A 282 1.82 -34.41 18.46
CA LEU A 282 2.28 -34.86 17.15
C LEU A 282 3.41 -35.90 17.25
N SER A 283 4.35 -35.69 18.21
CA SER A 283 5.45 -36.63 18.46
C SER A 283 4.96 -37.98 19.06
N ASN A 284 3.89 -37.98 19.83
CA ASN A 284 3.24 -39.19 20.31
C ASN A 284 2.53 -39.92 19.17
N LEU A 285 1.77 -39.20 18.34
CA LEU A 285 1.05 -39.77 17.20
C LEU A 285 1.98 -40.42 16.17
N SER A 286 3.22 -39.85 15.95
CA SER A 286 4.20 -40.43 15.04
C SER A 286 4.84 -41.72 15.53
N ARG A 287 4.66 -42.07 16.83
CA ARG A 287 5.25 -43.25 17.46
C ARG A 287 4.22 -44.22 18.03
N GLU A 288 2.93 -43.86 17.92
CA GLU A 288 1.81 -44.63 18.49
C GLU A 288 1.83 -46.08 18.00
N THR A 289 1.62 -47.01 18.93
CA THR A 289 1.33 -48.41 18.61
C THR A 289 0.04 -48.80 19.27
N LYS A 290 -0.69 -49.74 18.67
CA LYS A 290 -2.01 -50.25 19.10
C LYS A 290 -1.92 -51.73 19.30
N ASP A 291 -2.73 -52.24 20.25
CA ASP A 291 -2.92 -53.68 20.39
C ASP A 291 -3.53 -54.26 19.11
N TYR A 292 -2.95 -55.32 18.58
CA TYR A 292 -3.38 -55.95 17.33
C TYR A 292 -4.81 -56.52 17.42
N LYS A 293 -5.19 -57.05 18.61
CA LYS A 293 -6.49 -57.65 18.87
C LYS A 293 -7.52 -56.64 19.37
N LYS A 294 -7.05 -55.58 20.02
CA LYS A 294 -7.87 -54.52 20.59
C LYS A 294 -7.48 -53.18 19.99
N THR A 295 -7.96 -52.93 18.81
CA THR A 295 -7.55 -51.76 18.00
C THR A 295 -7.78 -50.40 18.66
N ASN A 296 -8.61 -50.34 19.68
CA ASN A 296 -8.86 -49.11 20.46
C ASN A 296 -7.91 -48.97 21.67
N GLU A 297 -7.11 -49.98 21.96
CA GLU A 297 -6.15 -49.97 23.06
C GLU A 297 -4.78 -49.54 22.57
N ILE A 298 -4.30 -48.41 23.10
CA ILE A 298 -2.98 -47.85 22.78
C ILE A 298 -1.93 -48.51 23.66
N ALA A 299 -0.89 -49.04 23.05
CA ALA A 299 0.14 -49.83 23.71
C ALA A 299 1.27 -48.93 24.28
N ILE A 300 0.97 -48.14 25.31
CA ILE A 300 1.94 -47.37 26.10
C ILE A 300 2.65 -48.32 27.06
N LYS A 301 4.00 -48.31 27.12
CA LYS A 301 4.77 -49.25 27.97
C LYS A 301 4.43 -49.16 29.46
N GLU A 302 4.13 -47.96 29.96
CA GLU A 302 3.80 -47.75 31.38
C GLU A 302 2.46 -48.39 31.75
N ALA A 303 1.45 -48.17 30.90
CA ALA A 303 0.12 -48.78 31.04
C ALA A 303 -0.64 -48.62 29.72
N HIS A 304 -1.20 -49.69 29.19
CA HIS A 304 -2.08 -49.62 28.04
C HIS A 304 -3.28 -48.73 28.34
N GLN A 305 -3.68 -47.90 27.39
CA GLN A 305 -4.74 -46.92 27.52
C GLN A 305 -5.85 -47.14 26.50
N CYS A 306 -7.11 -47.12 26.97
CA CYS A 306 -8.27 -47.07 26.12
C CYS A 306 -8.89 -45.68 26.20
N PHE A 307 -9.22 -45.09 25.05
CA PHE A 307 -9.83 -43.77 24.98
C PHE A 307 -11.25 -43.90 24.43
N ASN A 308 -12.19 -43.15 25.02
CA ASN A 308 -13.58 -43.12 24.57
C ASN A 308 -13.74 -42.57 23.17
N ASP A 309 -12.94 -41.57 22.86
CA ASP A 309 -12.90 -40.89 21.56
C ASP A 309 -11.49 -40.35 21.24
N GLU A 310 -11.35 -39.80 20.06
CA GLU A 310 -10.07 -39.28 19.60
C GLU A 310 -9.67 -37.97 20.29
N SER A 311 -10.63 -37.13 20.70
CA SER A 311 -10.35 -35.90 21.45
C SER A 311 -9.75 -36.23 22.83
N ALA A 312 -10.28 -37.24 23.55
CA ALA A 312 -9.72 -37.69 24.79
C ALA A 312 -8.27 -38.19 24.64
N LYS A 313 -7.98 -38.93 23.55
CA LYS A 313 -6.62 -39.40 23.23
C LYS A 313 -5.69 -38.22 22.96
N ILE A 314 -6.09 -37.24 22.11
CA ILE A 314 -5.28 -36.07 21.79
C ILE A 314 -4.99 -35.27 23.06
N ASN A 315 -6.00 -35.03 23.92
CA ASN A 315 -5.82 -34.34 25.19
C ASN A 315 -4.84 -35.04 26.12
N HIS A 316 -4.89 -36.38 26.17
CA HIS A 316 -3.93 -37.18 26.92
C HIS A 316 -2.47 -36.97 26.38
N TYR A 317 -2.32 -36.91 25.05
CA TYR A 317 -1.02 -36.73 24.40
C TYR A 317 -0.39 -35.34 24.53
N PHE A 318 -1.12 -34.37 25.00
CA PHE A 318 -0.55 -33.03 25.30
C PHE A 318 0.32 -33.05 26.56
N THR A 319 0.17 -34.01 27.46
CA THR A 319 0.75 -33.97 28.81
C THR A 319 2.25 -34.26 28.85
N LYS A 320 2.70 -35.27 28.14
CA LYS A 320 4.11 -35.71 28.08
C LYS A 320 4.38 -36.58 26.86
N ILE A 321 5.65 -36.80 26.55
CA ILE A 321 6.06 -37.78 25.55
C ILE A 321 5.98 -39.18 26.17
N TYR A 322 5.21 -40.06 25.55
CA TYR A 322 5.06 -41.44 25.96
C TYR A 322 6.04 -42.36 25.24
N THR A 323 6.38 -43.49 25.90
CA THR A 323 7.11 -44.60 25.29
C THR A 323 6.10 -45.69 24.93
N PHE A 324 6.10 -46.10 23.67
CA PHE A 324 5.20 -47.11 23.14
C PHE A 324 5.88 -48.45 23.01
N GLU A 325 5.08 -49.53 23.02
CA GLU A 325 5.56 -50.88 22.71
C GLU A 325 6.07 -50.96 21.26
N GLU A 326 7.08 -51.77 21.01
CA GLU A 326 7.59 -51.92 19.65
C GLU A 326 6.60 -52.74 18.80
N PRO A 327 6.42 -52.35 17.52
CA PRO A 327 5.58 -53.12 16.61
C PRO A 327 6.10 -54.55 16.47
N LYS A 328 5.26 -55.53 16.85
CA LYS A 328 5.57 -56.96 16.74
C LYS A 328 4.41 -57.67 16.07
N SER A 329 4.68 -58.54 15.10
CA SER A 329 3.66 -59.32 14.42
C SER A 329 2.75 -60.02 15.43
N GLN A 330 1.43 -59.88 15.25
CA GLN A 330 0.36 -60.44 16.08
C GLN A 330 0.17 -59.83 17.49
N ASN A 331 1.02 -58.89 17.93
CA ASN A 331 0.87 -58.23 19.22
C ASN A 331 0.54 -56.76 19.07
N TYR A 332 1.41 -55.98 18.41
CA TYR A 332 1.26 -54.53 18.28
C TYR A 332 1.39 -54.07 16.84
N SER A 333 0.45 -53.30 16.37
CA SER A 333 0.45 -52.65 15.06
C SER A 333 0.82 -51.17 15.19
N LYS A 334 1.35 -50.57 14.11
CA LYS A 334 1.57 -49.15 14.05
C LYS A 334 0.26 -48.35 14.07
N GLY A 335 0.25 -47.22 14.76
CA GLY A 335 -0.84 -46.27 14.72
C GLY A 335 -0.96 -45.61 13.33
N THR A 336 -2.04 -44.86 13.15
CA THR A 336 -2.40 -44.28 11.84
C THR A 336 -1.31 -43.38 11.27
N TYR A 337 -0.60 -42.64 12.11
CA TYR A 337 0.45 -41.69 11.71
C TYR A 337 1.88 -42.16 12.04
N ALA A 338 2.02 -43.40 12.48
CA ALA A 338 3.32 -44.01 12.85
C ALA A 338 3.99 -44.70 11.65
N ASP A 339 3.68 -44.30 10.44
CA ASP A 339 4.25 -44.77 9.19
C ASP A 339 5.45 -43.94 8.69
N GLY A 340 5.83 -42.90 9.43
CA GLY A 340 6.89 -41.94 9.08
C GLY A 340 6.41 -40.75 8.23
N SER A 341 5.14 -40.70 7.84
CA SER A 341 4.58 -39.64 6.97
C SER A 341 4.63 -38.24 7.58
N ILE A 342 4.63 -38.15 8.93
CA ILE A 342 4.63 -36.87 9.64
C ILE A 342 5.98 -36.54 10.30
N ASP A 343 7.00 -37.36 10.22
CA ASP A 343 8.28 -37.13 10.92
C ASP A 343 9.02 -35.90 10.42
N LYS A 344 9.04 -35.68 9.10
CA LYS A 344 9.63 -34.48 8.51
C LYS A 344 8.88 -33.22 8.91
N PHE A 345 7.56 -33.31 8.95
CA PHE A 345 6.69 -32.22 9.38
C PHE A 345 6.95 -31.82 10.83
N ILE A 346 7.02 -32.77 11.76
CA ILE A 346 7.38 -32.54 13.17
C ILE A 346 8.75 -31.90 13.30
N SER A 347 9.75 -32.42 12.57
CA SER A 347 11.10 -31.87 12.57
C SER A 347 11.15 -30.42 12.09
N ARG A 348 10.34 -30.08 11.10
CA ARG A 348 10.20 -28.72 10.59
C ARG A 348 9.59 -27.77 11.63
N ILE A 349 8.49 -28.17 12.29
CA ILE A 349 7.89 -27.35 13.36
C ILE A 349 8.92 -27.12 14.47
N LYS A 350 9.60 -28.18 14.94
CA LYS A 350 10.64 -28.07 15.96
C LYS A 350 11.79 -27.14 15.53
N SER A 351 12.23 -27.22 14.29
CA SER A 351 13.26 -26.33 13.75
C SER A 351 12.84 -24.86 13.78
N LYS A 352 11.58 -24.56 13.39
CA LYS A 352 11.06 -23.18 13.42
C LYS A 352 10.91 -22.65 14.85
N VAL A 353 10.42 -23.46 15.78
CA VAL A 353 10.28 -23.06 17.18
C VAL A 353 11.64 -22.80 17.85
N ASN A 354 12.68 -23.54 17.45
CA ASN A 354 14.04 -23.36 17.96
C ASN A 354 14.84 -22.27 17.23
N ASP A 355 14.30 -21.66 16.16
CA ASP A 355 14.98 -20.58 15.45
C ASP A 355 14.82 -19.28 16.22
N LYS A 356 15.90 -18.79 16.80
CA LYS A 356 15.92 -17.54 17.58
C LYS A 356 15.44 -16.32 16.79
N ARG A 357 15.58 -16.33 15.46
CA ARG A 357 15.08 -15.25 14.59
C ARG A 357 13.54 -15.17 14.56
N LEU A 358 12.85 -16.25 14.98
CA LEU A 358 11.41 -16.34 15.06
C LEU A 358 10.87 -16.12 16.48
N ASN A 359 11.71 -15.74 17.44
CA ASN A 359 11.29 -15.54 18.84
C ASN A 359 10.20 -14.48 18.98
N PHE A 360 10.17 -13.50 18.09
CA PHE A 360 9.12 -12.47 18.09
C PHE A 360 7.72 -13.03 17.80
N LEU A 361 7.64 -14.20 17.16
CA LEU A 361 6.40 -14.86 16.76
C LEU A 361 6.16 -16.16 17.55
N LEU A 362 7.17 -17.00 17.72
CA LEU A 362 7.09 -18.36 18.28
C LEU A 362 7.78 -18.50 19.64
N GLY A 363 8.39 -17.46 20.16
CA GLY A 363 9.10 -17.50 21.45
C GLY A 363 8.16 -17.51 22.65
N GLU A 364 8.65 -18.05 23.78
CA GLU A 364 7.91 -18.14 25.05
C GLU A 364 7.33 -16.78 25.51
N ILE A 365 8.02 -15.67 25.22
CA ILE A 365 7.57 -14.32 25.56
C ILE A 365 6.21 -14.00 24.94
N THR A 366 5.83 -14.66 23.85
CA THR A 366 4.56 -14.41 23.13
C THR A 366 3.36 -15.10 23.81
N GLU A 367 3.59 -16.05 24.71
CA GLU A 367 2.52 -16.83 25.34
C GLU A 367 1.70 -16.02 26.36
N ASP A 368 2.32 -15.02 27.01
CA ASP A 368 1.70 -14.24 28.07
C ASP A 368 1.23 -12.86 27.60
N VAL A 369 1.49 -12.48 26.35
CA VAL A 369 1.07 -11.19 25.77
C VAL A 369 -0.39 -11.29 25.33
N THR A 370 -1.20 -10.30 25.69
CA THR A 370 -2.62 -10.24 25.30
C THR A 370 -2.79 -9.62 23.91
N PHE A 371 -3.97 -9.81 23.34
CA PHE A 371 -4.37 -9.12 22.09
C PHE A 371 -4.33 -7.58 22.28
N GLU A 372 -4.78 -7.09 23.42
CA GLU A 372 -4.80 -5.66 23.74
C GLU A 372 -3.39 -5.08 23.78
N ASP A 373 -2.45 -5.77 24.43
CA ASP A 373 -1.05 -5.34 24.48
C ASP A 373 -0.41 -5.29 23.09
N THR A 374 -0.66 -6.34 22.27
CA THR A 374 -0.19 -6.40 20.89
C THR A 374 -0.75 -5.22 20.07
N LEU A 375 -2.04 -4.94 20.19
CA LEU A 375 -2.68 -3.86 19.47
C LEU A 375 -2.14 -2.49 19.90
N LYS A 376 -2.04 -2.23 21.22
CA LYS A 376 -1.48 -0.98 21.77
C LYS A 376 -0.06 -0.74 21.29
N HIS A 377 0.75 -1.79 21.25
CA HIS A 377 2.12 -1.71 20.75
C HIS A 377 2.18 -1.35 19.27
N LEU A 378 1.35 -1.98 18.44
CA LEU A 378 1.31 -1.73 16.98
C LEU A 378 0.79 -0.33 16.61
N ILE A 379 -0.15 0.24 17.38
CA ILE A 379 -0.73 1.57 17.08
C ILE A 379 -0.12 2.69 17.94
N ALA A 380 0.98 2.44 18.62
CA ALA A 380 1.65 3.41 19.49
C ALA A 380 0.73 4.04 20.55
N TYR A 381 -0.07 3.22 21.22
CA TYR A 381 -1.04 3.64 22.24
C TYR A 381 -0.64 3.16 23.65
N GLU A 382 0.65 3.09 23.91
CA GLU A 382 1.18 2.75 25.23
C GLU A 382 1.01 3.91 26.21
N GLU A 383 0.83 3.62 27.51
CA GLU A 383 0.54 4.63 28.54
C GLU A 383 1.58 5.76 28.60
N THR A 384 2.84 5.44 28.30
CA THR A 384 3.98 6.35 28.43
C THR A 384 4.39 7.01 27.12
N LYS A 385 3.93 6.52 25.97
CA LYS A 385 4.39 7.00 24.67
C LYS A 385 3.28 6.89 23.61
N HIS A 386 2.79 8.05 23.18
CA HIS A 386 1.92 8.15 22.03
C HIS A 386 2.68 8.67 20.80
N SER A 387 2.40 8.13 19.63
CA SER A 387 2.93 8.60 18.36
C SER A 387 1.89 8.45 17.25
N ASN A 388 1.86 9.40 16.32
CA ASN A 388 1.05 9.27 15.11
C ASN A 388 1.54 8.16 14.19
N ILE A 389 2.82 7.77 14.33
CA ILE A 389 3.50 6.91 13.37
C ILE A 389 4.12 5.73 14.11
N THR A 390 3.83 4.52 13.64
CA THR A 390 4.59 3.31 13.96
C THR A 390 5.36 2.87 12.73
N ILE A 391 6.66 2.65 12.87
CA ILE A 391 7.51 2.05 11.85
C ILE A 391 7.80 0.62 12.27
N ILE A 392 7.38 -0.32 11.44
CA ILE A 392 7.69 -1.74 11.61
C ILE A 392 8.85 -2.07 10.66
N ASP A 393 10.05 -2.11 11.22
CA ASP A 393 11.26 -2.48 10.48
C ASP A 393 11.30 -3.99 10.24
N LEU A 394 11.07 -4.37 9.00
CA LEU A 394 11.03 -5.75 8.56
C LEU A 394 12.37 -6.24 7.99
N SER A 395 13.41 -5.40 7.98
CA SER A 395 14.73 -5.76 7.41
C SER A 395 15.39 -6.96 8.09
N GLY A 396 15.10 -7.16 9.38
CA GLY A 396 15.58 -8.32 10.16
C GLY A 396 14.67 -9.55 10.11
N VAL A 397 13.47 -9.46 9.57
CA VAL A 397 12.49 -10.57 9.53
C VAL A 397 12.89 -11.57 8.45
N PRO A 398 13.01 -12.88 8.76
CA PRO A 398 13.29 -13.89 7.75
C PRO A 398 12.26 -13.90 6.63
N PHE A 399 12.74 -14.05 5.39
CA PHE A 399 11.89 -13.93 4.21
C PHE A 399 10.75 -14.96 4.14
N ASP A 400 10.95 -16.14 4.72
CA ASP A 400 9.97 -17.23 4.77
C ASP A 400 8.80 -16.98 5.74
N VAL A 401 8.91 -16.01 6.64
CA VAL A 401 7.82 -15.59 7.56
C VAL A 401 7.38 -14.14 7.34
N LEU A 402 7.98 -13.45 6.38
CA LEU A 402 7.65 -12.04 6.10
C LEU A 402 6.18 -11.85 5.71
N SER A 403 5.67 -12.71 4.81
CA SER A 403 4.27 -12.70 4.37
C SER A 403 3.32 -12.89 5.56
N ILE A 404 3.60 -13.86 6.43
CA ILE A 404 2.79 -14.17 7.60
C ILE A 404 2.79 -13.00 8.59
N THR A 405 3.96 -12.42 8.84
CA THR A 405 4.12 -11.25 9.74
C THR A 405 3.29 -10.07 9.26
N VAL A 406 3.40 -9.73 7.99
CA VAL A 406 2.63 -8.62 7.38
C VAL A 406 1.13 -8.94 7.35
N SER A 407 0.76 -10.20 7.05
CA SER A 407 -0.63 -10.66 7.08
C SER A 407 -1.25 -10.47 8.46
N LEU A 408 -0.60 -11.01 9.49
CA LEU A 408 -1.09 -10.95 10.86
C LEU A 408 -1.31 -9.52 11.33
N ILE A 409 -0.33 -8.63 11.14
CA ILE A 409 -0.45 -7.23 11.54
C ILE A 409 -1.58 -6.54 10.78
N SER A 410 -1.62 -6.71 9.45
CA SER A 410 -2.65 -6.10 8.59
C SER A 410 -4.05 -6.57 9.00
N ARG A 411 -4.21 -7.87 9.27
CA ARG A 411 -5.48 -8.46 9.70
C ARG A 411 -5.91 -7.96 11.09
N ILE A 412 -5.01 -7.90 12.06
CA ILE A 412 -5.31 -7.36 13.40
C ILE A 412 -5.85 -5.94 13.29
N ILE A 413 -5.19 -5.08 12.51
CA ILE A 413 -5.62 -3.68 12.33
C ILE A 413 -6.97 -3.59 11.61
N PHE A 414 -7.19 -4.41 10.59
CA PHE A 414 -8.49 -4.45 9.91
C PHE A 414 -9.62 -4.92 10.82
N GLU A 415 -9.41 -5.99 11.59
CA GLU A 415 -10.38 -6.53 12.53
C GLU A 415 -10.67 -5.53 13.66
N TYR A 416 -9.65 -4.82 14.15
CA TYR A 416 -9.85 -3.72 15.09
C TYR A 416 -10.82 -2.67 14.51
N GLY A 417 -10.58 -2.17 13.31
CA GLY A 417 -11.47 -1.19 12.66
C GLY A 417 -12.89 -1.72 12.47
N TYR A 418 -13.01 -3.01 12.07
CA TYR A 418 -14.29 -3.68 11.88
C TYR A 418 -15.10 -3.79 13.19
N PHE A 419 -14.50 -4.32 14.25
CA PHE A 419 -15.16 -4.52 15.54
C PHE A 419 -15.41 -3.20 16.27
N TYR A 420 -14.49 -2.25 16.19
CA TYR A 420 -14.64 -0.92 16.76
C TYR A 420 -15.87 -0.21 16.22
N LYS A 421 -16.03 -0.18 14.90
CA LYS A 421 -17.23 0.37 14.26
C LYS A 421 -18.50 -0.34 14.69
N ARG A 422 -18.48 -1.67 14.74
CA ARG A 422 -19.63 -2.48 15.11
C ARG A 422 -20.07 -2.26 16.56
N LEU A 423 -19.13 -2.19 17.49
CA LEU A 423 -19.38 -1.92 18.90
C LEU A 423 -19.96 -0.53 19.13
N ARG A 424 -19.46 0.49 18.42
CA ARG A 424 -19.98 1.85 18.55
C ARG A 424 -21.38 1.98 17.94
N CYS A 425 -21.63 1.40 16.80
CA CYS A 425 -22.98 1.38 16.20
C CYS A 425 -24.03 0.69 17.09
N SER A 426 -23.64 -0.29 17.90
CA SER A 426 -24.55 -0.99 18.80
C SER A 426 -24.89 -0.22 20.08
N LYS A 427 -24.01 0.69 20.52
CA LYS A 427 -24.19 1.47 21.77
C LYS A 427 -25.06 2.71 21.61
N ASN A 428 -25.07 3.31 20.42
CA ASN A 428 -25.75 4.57 20.14
C ASN A 428 -26.73 4.37 18.99
N GLY A 429 -27.95 3.91 19.30
CA GLY A 429 -28.99 3.56 18.32
C GLY A 429 -29.44 4.68 17.36
N GLU A 430 -28.99 5.92 17.54
CA GLU A 430 -29.38 7.08 16.74
C GLU A 430 -28.26 7.66 15.89
N GLU A 431 -26.99 7.44 16.20
CA GLU A 431 -25.87 7.95 15.41
C GLU A 431 -25.16 6.83 14.63
N ARG A 432 -25.23 6.90 13.31
CA ARG A 432 -24.35 6.13 12.42
C ARG A 432 -22.92 6.68 12.51
N ILE A 433 -22.27 6.47 13.64
CA ILE A 433 -20.91 6.92 13.86
C ILE A 433 -19.98 6.06 13.00
N ASN A 434 -19.30 6.71 12.07
CA ASN A 434 -18.16 6.09 11.39
C ASN A 434 -17.00 5.90 12.40
N ASN A 435 -16.02 5.10 12.02
CA ASN A 435 -14.79 4.98 12.78
C ASN A 435 -14.13 6.38 12.88
N ASP A 436 -13.92 6.87 14.10
CA ASP A 436 -13.27 8.15 14.41
C ASP A 436 -11.76 8.02 14.68
N VAL A 437 -11.21 6.80 14.50
CA VAL A 437 -9.78 6.48 14.59
C VAL A 437 -9.32 5.87 13.27
N PRO A 438 -9.22 6.67 12.19
CA PRO A 438 -8.80 6.15 10.89
C PRO A 438 -7.31 5.78 10.89
N ILE A 439 -6.98 4.63 10.29
CA ILE A 439 -5.62 4.10 10.23
C ILE A 439 -5.17 3.99 8.77
N LEU A 440 -3.97 4.48 8.48
CA LEU A 440 -3.30 4.31 7.20
C LEU A 440 -2.19 3.27 7.31
N LEU A 441 -2.27 2.20 6.52
CA LEU A 441 -1.22 1.20 6.37
C LEU A 441 -0.38 1.54 5.14
N VAL A 442 0.92 1.72 5.34
CA VAL A 442 1.88 2.07 4.30
C VAL A 442 2.76 0.87 4.01
N TYR A 443 2.70 0.35 2.80
CA TYR A 443 3.51 -0.80 2.37
C TYR A 443 4.63 -0.35 1.44
N GLU A 444 5.85 -0.27 1.97
CA GLU A 444 7.06 -0.04 1.17
C GLU A 444 7.39 -1.31 0.39
N GLU A 445 7.76 -1.16 -0.87
CA GLU A 445 8.01 -2.28 -1.80
C GLU A 445 6.87 -3.33 -1.81
N ALA A 446 5.64 -2.84 -1.99
CA ALA A 446 4.40 -3.62 -1.88
C ALA A 446 4.41 -4.94 -2.68
N HIS A 447 5.16 -5.00 -3.80
CA HIS A 447 5.33 -6.22 -4.59
C HIS A 447 5.99 -7.39 -3.82
N LYS A 448 6.62 -7.12 -2.68
CA LYS A 448 7.19 -8.16 -1.81
C LYS A 448 6.13 -8.88 -0.96
N TYR A 449 5.02 -8.21 -0.68
CA TYR A 449 3.97 -8.74 0.19
C TYR A 449 2.74 -9.21 -0.58
N VAL A 450 2.44 -8.55 -1.69
CA VAL A 450 1.24 -8.80 -2.50
C VAL A 450 1.58 -9.01 -3.98
N PRO A 451 2.47 -9.95 -4.31
CA PRO A 451 2.85 -10.18 -5.67
C PRO A 451 1.68 -10.69 -6.53
N ASN A 452 1.73 -10.40 -7.82
CA ASN A 452 0.87 -11.01 -8.83
C ASN A 452 1.27 -12.48 -9.06
N SER A 453 1.12 -13.30 -8.01
CA SER A 453 1.52 -14.71 -7.97
C SER A 453 0.57 -15.47 -7.07
N ASP A 454 0.24 -16.70 -7.46
CA ASP A 454 -0.60 -17.61 -6.68
C ASP A 454 0.24 -18.62 -5.87
N LEU A 455 1.54 -18.34 -5.67
CA LEU A 455 2.38 -19.17 -4.82
C LEU A 455 1.89 -19.16 -3.37
N ALA A 456 1.82 -20.33 -2.76
CA ALA A 456 1.30 -20.52 -1.40
C ALA A 456 1.96 -19.62 -0.35
N LYS A 457 3.26 -19.33 -0.50
CA LYS A 457 4.04 -18.48 0.43
C LYS A 457 3.64 -17.00 0.50
N TYR A 458 2.71 -16.54 -0.34
CA TYR A 458 2.18 -15.17 -0.32
C TYR A 458 0.66 -15.15 -0.10
N ARG A 459 0.06 -16.30 0.18
CA ARG A 459 -1.39 -16.45 0.24
C ARG A 459 -1.98 -15.62 1.36
N SER A 460 -1.41 -15.69 2.55
CA SER A 460 -1.92 -15.02 3.73
C SER A 460 -1.87 -13.50 3.61
N SER A 461 -0.72 -12.93 3.23
CA SER A 461 -0.59 -11.47 3.06
C SER A 461 -1.46 -10.95 1.92
N LYS A 462 -1.53 -11.67 0.79
CA LYS A 462 -2.39 -11.31 -0.34
C LYS A 462 -3.86 -11.26 0.08
N HIS A 463 -4.38 -12.29 0.76
CA HIS A 463 -5.77 -12.34 1.23
C HIS A 463 -6.10 -11.22 2.21
N SER A 464 -5.25 -11.00 3.21
CA SER A 464 -5.45 -9.97 4.22
C SER A 464 -5.48 -8.57 3.62
N ILE A 465 -4.51 -8.25 2.74
CA ILE A 465 -4.43 -6.93 2.12
C ILE A 465 -5.50 -6.73 1.05
N GLU A 466 -5.87 -7.77 0.27
CA GLU A 466 -7.00 -7.70 -0.66
C GLU A 466 -8.33 -7.39 0.05
N ARG A 467 -8.55 -7.97 1.23
CA ARG A 467 -9.73 -7.68 2.04
C ARG A 467 -9.75 -6.21 2.47
N ILE A 468 -8.60 -5.68 2.92
CA ILE A 468 -8.49 -4.26 3.28
C ILE A 468 -8.72 -3.38 2.04
N ALA A 469 -8.15 -3.71 0.90
CA ALA A 469 -8.35 -2.96 -0.35
C ALA A 469 -9.83 -2.89 -0.76
N LYS A 470 -10.58 -3.99 -0.61
CA LYS A 470 -12.01 -4.07 -0.97
C LYS A 470 -12.94 -3.41 0.06
N GLU A 471 -12.63 -3.53 1.33
CA GLU A 471 -13.58 -3.22 2.42
C GLU A 471 -13.05 -2.19 3.42
N GLY A 472 -11.73 -2.00 3.55
CA GLY A 472 -11.07 -1.25 4.62
C GLY A 472 -11.61 0.17 4.80
N ARG A 473 -11.89 0.87 3.71
CA ARG A 473 -12.45 2.24 3.75
C ARG A 473 -13.75 2.37 4.55
N LYS A 474 -14.55 1.29 4.60
CA LYS A 474 -15.80 1.28 5.36
C LYS A 474 -15.57 1.19 6.88
N TYR A 475 -14.37 0.75 7.26
CA TYR A 475 -13.98 0.50 8.64
C TYR A 475 -12.86 1.43 9.12
N GLY A 476 -12.55 2.46 8.33
CA GLY A 476 -11.51 3.44 8.66
C GLY A 476 -10.09 2.92 8.49
N VAL A 477 -9.88 1.91 7.64
CA VAL A 477 -8.54 1.40 7.31
C VAL A 477 -8.27 1.62 5.83
N SER A 478 -7.20 2.35 5.52
CA SER A 478 -6.79 2.63 4.14
C SER A 478 -5.35 2.20 3.87
N LEU A 479 -5.01 2.12 2.58
CA LEU A 479 -3.71 1.64 2.10
C LEU A 479 -2.97 2.74 1.35
N LEU A 480 -1.64 2.80 1.56
CA LEU A 480 -0.70 3.44 0.68
C LEU A 480 0.31 2.38 0.22
N LEU A 481 0.35 2.11 -1.08
CA LEU A 481 1.24 1.13 -1.68
C LEU A 481 2.37 1.86 -2.39
N ALA A 482 3.61 1.66 -1.97
CA ALA A 482 4.78 2.17 -2.66
C ALA A 482 5.51 1.01 -3.35
N SER A 483 5.80 1.13 -4.65
CA SER A 483 6.50 0.08 -5.39
C SER A 483 7.30 0.60 -6.58
N GLN A 484 8.44 -0.02 -6.83
CA GLN A 484 9.21 0.18 -8.06
C GLN A 484 8.80 -0.78 -9.18
N ARG A 485 7.99 -1.80 -8.89
CA ARG A 485 7.53 -2.83 -9.83
C ARG A 485 6.01 -3.00 -9.78
N PRO A 486 5.25 -2.02 -10.28
CA PRO A 486 3.79 -2.08 -10.23
C PRO A 486 3.21 -3.28 -10.98
N SER A 487 3.84 -3.75 -12.04
CA SER A 487 3.38 -4.93 -12.80
C SER A 487 3.48 -6.25 -12.02
N GLU A 488 4.28 -6.29 -10.94
CA GLU A 488 4.41 -7.45 -10.06
C GLU A 488 3.40 -7.44 -8.89
N ILE A 489 2.59 -6.38 -8.73
CA ILE A 489 1.57 -6.29 -7.67
C ILE A 489 0.27 -6.95 -8.13
N SER A 490 -0.46 -7.57 -7.19
CA SER A 490 -1.81 -8.10 -7.41
C SER A 490 -2.72 -7.05 -8.08
N GLU A 491 -3.26 -7.39 -9.26
CA GLU A 491 -4.16 -6.51 -10.01
C GLU A 491 -5.42 -6.16 -9.20
N THR A 492 -5.90 -7.10 -8.40
CA THR A 492 -7.05 -6.89 -7.53
C THR A 492 -6.82 -5.76 -6.52
N ILE A 493 -5.64 -5.69 -5.90
CA ILE A 493 -5.31 -4.66 -4.91
C ILE A 493 -5.04 -3.34 -5.61
N PHE A 494 -4.23 -3.36 -6.66
CA PHE A 494 -3.80 -2.16 -7.35
C PHE A 494 -4.97 -1.42 -8.00
N SER A 495 -5.96 -2.15 -8.55
CA SER A 495 -7.17 -1.58 -9.15
C SER A 495 -8.12 -0.92 -8.12
N GLN A 496 -7.97 -1.21 -6.83
CA GLN A 496 -8.74 -0.54 -5.77
C GLN A 496 -8.13 0.79 -5.35
N CYS A 497 -6.90 1.10 -5.77
CA CYS A 497 -6.31 2.41 -5.57
C CYS A 497 -6.96 3.42 -6.51
N ASN A 498 -7.55 4.46 -5.94
CA ASN A 498 -8.22 5.51 -6.72
C ASN A 498 -7.34 6.77 -6.86
N ASN A 499 -6.20 6.81 -6.18
CA ASN A 499 -5.24 7.91 -6.24
C ASN A 499 -3.85 7.37 -6.58
N PHE A 500 -3.24 7.94 -7.62
CA PHE A 500 -1.95 7.52 -8.14
C PHE A 500 -0.96 8.67 -8.19
N LEU A 501 0.25 8.40 -7.71
CA LEU A 501 1.43 9.23 -7.91
C LEU A 501 2.40 8.42 -8.80
N ALA A 502 2.28 8.58 -10.12
CA ALA A 502 3.13 7.89 -11.07
C ALA A 502 4.40 8.71 -11.31
N MET A 503 5.49 8.32 -10.66
CA MET A 503 6.82 8.92 -10.81
C MET A 503 7.54 8.31 -12.03
N ARG A 504 8.81 8.65 -12.22
CA ARG A 504 9.59 8.12 -13.35
C ARG A 504 9.61 6.59 -13.35
N LEU A 505 9.08 5.98 -14.39
CA LEU A 505 9.15 4.55 -14.68
C LEU A 505 9.96 4.33 -15.97
N THR A 506 10.99 3.48 -15.90
CA THR A 506 11.88 3.20 -17.03
C THR A 506 11.56 1.88 -17.72
N ASN A 507 10.96 0.92 -16.99
CA ASN A 507 10.60 -0.39 -17.54
C ASN A 507 9.30 -0.29 -18.37
N PRO A 508 9.29 -0.70 -19.65
CA PRO A 508 8.09 -0.65 -20.50
C PRO A 508 6.91 -1.48 -19.98
N ASN A 509 7.15 -2.63 -19.33
CA ASN A 509 6.09 -3.47 -18.77
C ASN A 509 5.36 -2.74 -17.64
N ASP A 510 6.11 -2.10 -16.75
CA ASP A 510 5.55 -1.31 -15.65
C ASP A 510 4.78 -0.10 -16.17
N GLN A 511 5.31 0.60 -17.18
CA GLN A 511 4.62 1.71 -17.84
C GLN A 511 3.29 1.26 -18.45
N ASN A 512 3.29 0.17 -19.21
CA ASN A 512 2.09 -0.37 -19.86
C ASN A 512 1.06 -0.84 -18.83
N TYR A 513 1.53 -1.43 -17.73
CA TYR A 513 0.65 -1.84 -16.64
C TYR A 513 -0.07 -0.64 -16.02
N VAL A 514 0.67 0.40 -15.66
CA VAL A 514 0.10 1.64 -15.11
C VAL A 514 -0.84 2.32 -16.11
N LYS A 515 -0.45 2.41 -17.39
CA LYS A 515 -1.28 2.97 -18.46
C LYS A 515 -2.64 2.28 -18.56
N ARG A 516 -2.67 0.96 -18.48
CA ARG A 516 -3.90 0.16 -18.59
C ARG A 516 -4.89 0.40 -17.44
N LEU A 517 -4.39 0.74 -16.26
CA LEU A 517 -5.21 0.94 -15.05
C LEU A 517 -5.69 2.38 -14.88
N LEU A 518 -5.12 3.30 -15.64
CA LEU A 518 -5.49 4.72 -15.59
C LEU A 518 -6.54 5.05 -16.66
N PRO A 519 -7.39 6.06 -16.43
CA PRO A 519 -8.40 6.45 -17.41
C PRO A 519 -7.81 6.88 -18.75
N ASP A 520 -8.40 6.46 -19.86
CA ASP A 520 -7.99 6.82 -21.24
C ASP A 520 -8.00 8.33 -21.51
N THR A 521 -8.70 9.11 -20.70
CA THR A 521 -8.80 10.57 -20.82
C THR A 521 -7.51 11.32 -20.51
N LEU A 522 -6.43 10.63 -20.10
CA LEU A 522 -5.15 11.24 -19.73
C LEU A 522 -4.26 11.56 -20.92
N GLY A 523 -4.60 11.07 -22.14
CA GLY A 523 -3.87 11.34 -23.37
C GLY A 523 -2.36 11.14 -23.25
N ASN A 524 -1.59 12.05 -23.83
CA ASN A 524 -0.12 11.99 -23.86
C ASN A 524 0.56 12.29 -22.50
N LEU A 525 -0.21 12.61 -21.44
CA LEU A 525 0.38 12.92 -20.13
C LEU A 525 1.14 11.71 -19.56
N ILE A 526 0.57 10.52 -19.73
CA ILE A 526 1.15 9.26 -19.23
C ILE A 526 2.45 8.92 -19.97
N ASP A 527 2.57 9.29 -21.23
CA ASP A 527 3.78 9.05 -22.04
C ASP A 527 5.00 9.82 -21.54
N LYS A 528 4.81 10.80 -20.67
CA LYS A 528 5.89 11.53 -20.02
C LYS A 528 6.53 10.82 -18.82
N MET A 529 5.94 9.72 -18.32
CA MET A 529 6.49 9.00 -17.17
C MET A 529 8.00 8.68 -17.28
N PRO A 530 8.55 8.21 -18.42
CA PRO A 530 9.98 7.90 -18.52
C PRO A 530 10.89 9.11 -18.38
N THR A 531 10.38 10.31 -18.68
CA THR A 531 11.16 11.55 -18.74
C THR A 531 11.02 12.44 -17.51
N LEU A 532 10.23 12.02 -16.51
CA LEU A 532 10.06 12.76 -15.27
C LEU A 532 11.37 12.86 -14.48
N LYS A 533 11.58 14.01 -13.86
CA LYS A 533 12.71 14.24 -12.96
C LYS A 533 12.48 13.60 -11.60
N ALA A 534 13.54 13.46 -10.81
CA ALA A 534 13.41 13.02 -9.43
C ALA A 534 12.48 13.97 -8.65
N GLY A 535 11.52 13.40 -7.92
CA GLY A 535 10.51 14.14 -7.20
C GLY A 535 9.36 14.70 -8.05
N GLU A 536 9.38 14.55 -9.38
CA GLU A 536 8.21 14.81 -10.22
C GLU A 536 7.35 13.57 -10.32
N CYS A 537 6.03 13.75 -10.33
CA CYS A 537 5.08 12.68 -10.59
C CYS A 537 3.87 13.18 -11.39
N ILE A 538 3.19 12.25 -12.04
CA ILE A 538 1.85 12.47 -12.57
C ILE A 538 0.88 12.14 -11.43
N LEU A 539 0.19 13.16 -10.96
CA LEU A 539 -0.80 13.05 -9.89
C LEU A 539 -2.19 12.87 -10.50
N ILE A 540 -2.84 11.74 -10.18
CA ILE A 540 -4.09 11.31 -10.81
C ILE A 540 -5.01 10.72 -9.74
N GLY A 541 -6.31 10.90 -9.87
CA GLY A 541 -7.28 10.21 -9.05
C GLY A 541 -8.52 11.03 -8.69
N GLU A 542 -9.36 10.45 -7.86
CA GLU A 542 -10.62 11.07 -7.42
C GLU A 542 -10.41 12.26 -6.47
N SER A 543 -9.25 12.34 -5.83
CA SER A 543 -8.90 13.45 -4.93
C SER A 543 -8.41 14.68 -5.67
N VAL A 544 -8.08 14.55 -6.95
CA VAL A 544 -7.44 15.57 -7.77
C VAL A 544 -8.46 16.24 -8.67
N ILE A 545 -8.39 17.55 -8.78
CA ILE A 545 -9.29 18.30 -9.68
C ILE A 545 -8.97 17.99 -11.14
N LEU A 546 -7.70 18.06 -11.48
CA LEU A 546 -7.18 17.71 -12.80
C LEU A 546 -5.91 16.87 -12.69
N PRO A 547 -5.76 15.80 -13.49
CA PRO A 547 -4.50 15.09 -13.61
C PRO A 547 -3.39 16.04 -14.06
N SER A 548 -2.26 16.02 -13.35
CA SER A 548 -1.20 17.02 -13.57
C SER A 548 0.18 16.46 -13.27
N ILE A 549 1.20 17.01 -13.93
CA ILE A 549 2.59 16.78 -13.52
C ILE A 549 2.92 17.77 -12.41
N VAL A 550 3.25 17.22 -11.25
CA VAL A 550 3.59 17.99 -10.06
C VAL A 550 5.00 17.69 -9.58
N GLN A 551 5.60 18.67 -8.94
CA GLN A 551 6.83 18.53 -8.18
C GLN A 551 6.44 18.35 -6.71
N ILE A 552 6.81 17.24 -6.11
CA ILE A 552 6.60 16.99 -4.68
C ILE A 552 7.52 17.91 -3.88
N ASP A 553 7.01 18.49 -2.82
CA ASP A 553 7.79 19.28 -1.88
C ASP A 553 8.80 18.41 -1.14
N ARG A 554 9.93 19.00 -0.72
CA ARG A 554 10.94 18.25 0.03
C ARG A 554 10.43 17.85 1.41
N CYS A 555 10.71 16.63 1.80
CA CYS A 555 10.53 16.18 3.19
C CYS A 555 11.69 16.67 4.07
N SER A 556 11.43 16.86 5.33
CA SER A 556 12.45 17.19 6.34
C SER A 556 11.96 16.74 7.72
N PRO A 557 12.68 15.85 8.40
CA PRO A 557 13.91 15.13 7.99
C PRO A 557 13.71 14.19 6.78
N GLU A 558 14.81 13.82 6.12
CA GLU A 558 14.80 12.94 4.96
C GLU A 558 14.95 11.45 5.35
N PRO A 559 14.34 10.51 4.60
CA PRO A 559 14.58 9.08 4.78
C PRO A 559 16.00 8.69 4.35
N SER A 560 16.53 7.60 4.93
CA SER A 560 17.87 7.07 4.63
C SER A 560 17.90 6.25 3.33
N SER A 561 17.32 6.79 2.26
CA SER A 561 17.17 6.10 0.96
C SER A 561 18.20 6.51 -0.09
N ASN A 562 19.28 7.18 0.32
CA ASN A 562 20.31 7.64 -0.60
C ASN A 562 21.23 6.51 -1.02
N ASP A 563 21.54 6.43 -2.33
CA ASP A 563 22.51 5.49 -2.86
C ASP A 563 23.90 5.73 -2.25
N ILE A 564 24.62 4.64 -1.95
CA ILE A 564 26.01 4.72 -1.50
C ILE A 564 26.86 5.30 -2.62
N PRO A 565 27.62 6.38 -2.41
CA PRO A 565 28.42 7.01 -3.46
C PRO A 565 29.71 6.21 -3.71
N TYR A 566 29.58 5.00 -4.29
CA TYR A 566 30.68 4.05 -4.54
C TYR A 566 31.93 4.71 -5.14
N TRP A 567 31.76 5.45 -6.23
CA TRP A 567 32.89 6.05 -6.93
C TRP A 567 33.63 7.10 -6.09
N LYS A 568 32.93 7.80 -5.20
CA LYS A 568 33.55 8.74 -4.26
C LYS A 568 34.33 7.97 -3.19
N LEU A 569 33.69 6.97 -2.58
CA LEU A 569 34.27 6.18 -1.49
C LEU A 569 35.45 5.31 -1.96
N TRP A 570 35.37 4.77 -3.17
CA TRP A 570 36.48 3.96 -3.73
C TRP A 570 37.74 4.75 -4.03
N LYS A 571 37.68 6.06 -4.10
CA LYS A 571 38.86 6.94 -4.26
C LYS A 571 39.49 7.33 -2.93
N GLU A 572 38.83 7.01 -1.82
CA GLU A 572 39.39 7.27 -0.49
C GLU A 572 40.43 6.20 -0.14
N GLU A 573 41.26 6.52 0.86
CA GLU A 573 42.23 5.56 1.40
C GLU A 573 41.53 4.29 1.91
N TRP A 574 42.23 3.15 1.79
CA TRP A 574 41.74 1.87 2.29
C TRP A 574 41.27 1.96 3.75
N LYS A 575 40.06 1.47 4.01
CA LYS A 575 39.48 1.40 5.36
C LYS A 575 39.34 -0.05 5.79
N ASP A 576 39.87 -0.38 6.95
CA ASP A 576 39.64 -1.69 7.55
C ASP A 576 38.19 -1.89 7.94
N LEU A 577 37.69 -3.13 7.82
CA LEU A 577 36.39 -3.51 8.30
C LEU A 577 36.38 -3.42 9.84
N LYS A 578 35.53 -2.52 10.34
CA LYS A 578 35.21 -2.47 11.78
C LYS A 578 34.01 -3.39 12.01
N ILE A 579 34.27 -4.51 12.69
CA ILE A 579 33.24 -5.48 13.07
C ILE A 579 32.77 -5.15 14.50
#